data_9d56ccb5b57a4750123927a0e1913126
#
_entry.id   9d56ccb5b57a4750123927a0e1913126
#
_cell.length_a   1.000
_cell.length_b   1.000
_cell.length_c   1.000
_cell.angle_alpha   90.00
_cell.angle_beta   90.00
_cell.angle_gamma   90.00
#
_symmetry.space_group_name_H-M   'P 1'
#
loop_
_entity.id
_entity.type
_entity.pdbx_description
1 polymer ?
#
loop_
_entity_poly.entity_id
_entity_poly.type
_entity_poly.pdbx_seq_one_letter_code
_entity_poly.pdbx_strand_id
1 'polypeptide(L)'
;MTDEPNPIIRTRALKPEDGLPFRHPLNPNSEAQFFRLSRPAGLQRAHVNMLRVPPGKEAFMLHRHSVQEEWSYIVEGEGTAQIGEDRIKVSAGDFIAFPLNGKAHTIVNTGTRDLVYLTGGEDTPYDIGHFPGIHKMAVFKPDGIELIDEGNARTYSFQQWFAGDLG
;
A
#
# COMPACT_ATOMS: atom_id res chain seq x y z
N MET A 1 -4.41 -26.40 -17.23
CA MET A 1 -5.04 -26.81 -15.97
C MET A 1 -5.34 -25.51 -15.22
N THR A 2 -6.58 -25.14 -15.06
CA THR A 2 -6.97 -24.02 -14.20
C THR A 2 -6.83 -24.53 -12.78
N ASP A 3 -5.76 -24.10 -12.08
CA ASP A 3 -5.64 -24.40 -10.66
C ASP A 3 -6.86 -23.81 -9.96
N GLU A 4 -7.68 -24.65 -9.39
CA GLU A 4 -8.79 -24.18 -8.55
C GLU A 4 -8.19 -23.39 -7.36
N PRO A 5 -8.80 -22.27 -6.97
CA PRO A 5 -8.32 -21.49 -5.85
C PRO A 5 -8.26 -22.34 -4.58
N ASN A 6 -7.15 -22.28 -3.86
CA ASN A 6 -7.07 -22.90 -2.54
C ASN A 6 -7.53 -21.88 -1.47
N PRO A 7 -8.70 -22.04 -0.88
CA PRO A 7 -9.23 -21.06 0.07
C PRO A 7 -8.45 -20.97 1.39
N ILE A 8 -7.50 -21.88 1.61
CA ILE A 8 -6.69 -21.92 2.85
C ILE A 8 -5.22 -21.71 2.49
N ILE A 9 -4.69 -20.54 2.81
CA ILE A 9 -3.26 -20.23 2.70
C ILE A 9 -2.62 -20.37 4.09
N ARG A 10 -1.67 -21.29 4.21
CA ARG A 10 -0.95 -21.53 5.48
C ARG A 10 0.26 -20.61 5.56
N THR A 11 0.06 -19.42 6.06
CA THR A 11 1.12 -18.38 6.10
C THR A 11 2.35 -18.78 6.89
N ARG A 12 2.21 -19.65 7.91
CA ARG A 12 3.34 -20.19 8.69
C ARG A 12 4.25 -21.12 7.89
N ALA A 13 3.77 -21.65 6.78
CA ALA A 13 4.53 -22.53 5.89
C ALA A 13 5.24 -21.78 4.77
N LEU A 14 4.93 -20.49 4.58
CA LEU A 14 5.54 -19.66 3.55
C LEU A 14 7.02 -19.39 3.89
N LYS A 15 7.87 -19.63 2.91
CA LYS A 15 9.30 -19.36 2.99
C LYS A 15 9.62 -18.05 2.25
N PRO A 16 10.77 -17.42 2.51
CA PRO A 16 11.18 -16.21 1.80
C PRO A 16 11.10 -16.33 0.28
N GLU A 17 11.48 -17.47 -0.28
CA GLU A 17 11.45 -17.74 -1.72
C GLU A 17 10.05 -17.82 -2.33
N ASP A 18 9.00 -18.02 -1.52
CA ASP A 18 7.60 -18.03 -1.97
C ASP A 18 7.07 -16.59 -2.15
N GLY A 19 7.77 -15.60 -1.61
CA GLY A 19 7.41 -14.20 -1.73
C GLY A 19 8.04 -13.54 -2.95
N LEU A 20 7.37 -12.52 -3.48
CA LEU A 20 7.90 -11.67 -4.53
C LEU A 20 8.78 -10.58 -3.88
N PRO A 21 10.04 -10.42 -4.29
CA PRO A 21 10.83 -9.30 -3.84
C PRO A 21 10.22 -8.01 -4.37
N PHE A 22 9.94 -7.08 -3.48
CA PHE A 22 9.40 -5.77 -3.81
C PHE A 22 10.45 -4.69 -3.52
N ARG A 23 10.70 -3.83 -4.49
CA ARG A 23 11.49 -2.61 -4.38
C ARG A 23 10.76 -1.49 -5.08
N HIS A 24 10.53 -0.41 -4.38
CA HIS A 24 9.83 0.73 -4.98
C HIS A 24 10.77 1.48 -5.94
N PRO A 25 10.34 1.74 -7.19
CA PRO A 25 11.24 2.34 -8.20
C PRO A 25 11.70 3.76 -7.86
N LEU A 26 10.96 4.48 -7.01
CA LEU A 26 11.21 5.87 -6.65
C LEU A 26 11.75 6.03 -5.22
N ASN A 27 11.88 4.93 -4.45
CA ASN A 27 12.38 5.00 -3.08
C ASN A 27 13.25 3.78 -2.74
N PRO A 28 14.57 3.92 -2.68
CA PRO A 28 15.49 2.81 -2.40
C PRO A 28 15.34 2.28 -0.96
N ASN A 29 14.66 3.01 -0.07
CA ASN A 29 14.36 2.54 1.27
C ASN A 29 13.14 1.62 1.33
N SER A 30 12.30 1.61 0.30
CA SER A 30 11.16 0.69 0.23
C SER A 30 11.60 -0.66 -0.32
N GLU A 31 11.71 -1.62 0.60
CA GLU A 31 12.10 -3.00 0.32
C GLU A 31 11.32 -3.96 1.22
N ALA A 32 10.70 -4.96 0.62
CA ALA A 32 9.94 -5.98 1.33
C ALA A 32 9.88 -7.29 0.55
N GLN A 33 9.54 -8.37 1.25
CA GLN A 33 9.08 -9.61 0.65
C GLN A 33 7.54 -9.60 0.67
N PHE A 34 6.92 -9.74 -0.50
CA PHE A 34 5.49 -9.57 -0.71
C PHE A 34 4.82 -10.91 -1.00
N PHE A 35 3.91 -11.35 -0.15
CA PHE A 35 3.17 -12.60 -0.30
C PHE A 35 1.71 -12.30 -0.60
N ARG A 36 1.27 -12.65 -1.80
CA ARG A 36 -0.15 -12.51 -2.17
C ARG A 36 -0.96 -13.60 -1.49
N LEU A 37 -1.98 -13.22 -0.72
CA LEU A 37 -2.86 -14.18 -0.03
C LEU A 37 -4.24 -14.25 -0.69
N SER A 38 -4.84 -13.11 -0.99
CA SER A 38 -6.22 -13.04 -1.47
C SER A 38 -6.42 -13.67 -2.85
N ARG A 39 -5.54 -13.37 -3.80
CA ARG A 39 -5.70 -13.85 -5.19
C ARG A 39 -5.56 -15.37 -5.32
N PRO A 40 -4.54 -16.03 -4.74
CA PRO A 40 -4.46 -17.48 -4.73
C PRO A 40 -5.61 -18.15 -3.97
N ALA A 41 -6.20 -17.45 -2.99
CA ALA A 41 -7.37 -17.92 -2.26
C ALA A 41 -8.71 -17.68 -2.99
N GLY A 42 -8.71 -17.04 -4.16
CA GLY A 42 -9.89 -16.82 -5.01
C GLY A 42 -10.66 -15.53 -4.75
N LEU A 43 -10.18 -14.62 -3.88
CA LEU A 43 -10.82 -13.33 -3.66
C LEU A 43 -10.56 -12.38 -4.84
N GLN A 44 -11.57 -11.61 -5.22
CA GLN A 44 -11.49 -10.69 -6.36
C GLN A 44 -11.80 -9.23 -6.01
N ARG A 45 -12.47 -8.98 -4.87
CA ARG A 45 -12.93 -7.63 -4.47
C ARG A 45 -12.19 -7.07 -3.27
N ALA A 46 -11.36 -7.89 -2.65
CA ALA A 46 -10.50 -7.48 -1.55
C ALA A 46 -9.08 -7.97 -1.82
N HIS A 47 -8.10 -7.12 -1.63
CA HIS A 47 -6.73 -7.55 -1.57
C HIS A 47 -6.32 -7.80 -0.11
N VAL A 48 -5.60 -8.88 0.11
CA VAL A 48 -4.91 -9.17 1.37
C VAL A 48 -3.55 -9.74 1.02
N ASN A 49 -2.52 -9.13 1.56
CA ASN A 49 -1.14 -9.54 1.35
C ASN A 49 -0.43 -9.62 2.70
N MET A 50 0.57 -10.48 2.79
CA MET A 50 1.51 -10.46 3.91
C MET A 50 2.82 -9.85 3.43
N LEU A 51 3.36 -8.97 4.23
CA LEU A 51 4.63 -8.29 3.97
C LEU A 51 5.63 -8.67 5.05
N ARG A 52 6.86 -8.91 4.63
CA ARG A 52 8.02 -9.07 5.51
C ARG A 52 9.01 -7.98 5.16
N VAL A 53 9.24 -7.07 6.10
CA VAL A 53 10.04 -5.86 5.92
C VAL A 53 11.31 -5.95 6.76
N PRO A 54 12.50 -5.91 6.17
CA PRO A 54 13.76 -5.94 6.91
C PRO A 54 13.95 -4.74 7.85
N PRO A 55 14.82 -4.82 8.86
CA PRO A 55 15.16 -3.70 9.72
C PRO A 55 15.61 -2.46 8.94
N GLY A 56 15.12 -1.28 9.35
CA GLY A 56 15.42 0.01 8.74
C GLY A 56 14.67 0.30 7.44
N LYS A 57 13.89 -0.66 6.92
CA LYS A 57 13.13 -0.53 5.67
C LYS A 57 11.65 -0.22 5.93
N GLU A 58 10.98 0.20 4.86
CA GLU A 58 9.53 0.28 4.76
C GLU A 58 9.06 -0.52 3.55
N ALA A 59 7.82 -1.02 3.53
CA ALA A 59 7.32 -1.70 2.33
C ALA A 59 6.92 -0.68 1.27
N PHE A 60 6.15 0.33 1.65
CA PHE A 60 5.66 1.37 0.76
C PHE A 60 6.11 2.72 1.27
N MET A 61 6.50 3.62 0.36
CA MET A 61 6.80 4.99 0.72
C MET A 61 5.54 5.72 1.21
N LEU A 62 5.71 6.85 1.89
CA LEU A 62 4.61 7.67 2.40
C LEU A 62 3.62 8.01 1.28
N HIS A 63 2.39 7.53 1.39
CA HIS A 63 1.34 7.69 0.39
C HIS A 63 -0.06 7.70 1.02
N ARG A 64 -1.06 8.07 0.24
CA ARG A 64 -2.49 7.94 0.55
C ARG A 64 -3.27 7.59 -0.70
N HIS A 65 -4.42 6.97 -0.52
CA HIS A 65 -5.34 6.57 -1.59
C HIS A 65 -6.55 7.50 -1.65
N SER A 66 -7.11 7.70 -2.85
CA SER A 66 -8.31 8.51 -3.06
C SER A 66 -9.56 7.69 -3.32
N VAL A 67 -9.43 6.40 -3.63
CA VAL A 67 -10.56 5.55 -4.04
C VAL A 67 -10.74 4.35 -3.13
N GLN A 68 -9.66 3.75 -2.62
CA GLN A 68 -9.73 2.57 -1.77
C GLN A 68 -9.37 2.87 -0.31
N GLU A 69 -10.02 2.15 0.61
CA GLU A 69 -9.60 2.09 2.00
C GLU A 69 -8.60 0.96 2.19
N GLU A 70 -7.64 1.18 3.08
CA GLU A 70 -6.65 0.17 3.44
C GLU A 70 -6.54 -0.01 4.95
N TRP A 71 -5.97 -1.13 5.34
CA TRP A 71 -5.65 -1.44 6.72
C TRP A 71 -4.39 -2.29 6.80
N SER A 72 -3.76 -2.29 7.97
CA SER A 72 -2.66 -3.20 8.30
C SER A 72 -2.88 -3.83 9.67
N TYR A 73 -2.41 -5.07 9.83
CA TYR A 73 -2.39 -5.78 11.10
C TYR A 73 -1.01 -6.35 11.35
N ILE A 74 -0.37 -5.91 12.42
CA ILE A 74 0.99 -6.35 12.75
C ILE A 74 0.94 -7.77 13.32
N VAL A 75 1.62 -8.68 12.65
CA VAL A 75 1.67 -10.12 13.00
C VAL A 75 2.88 -10.42 13.86
N GLU A 76 4.05 -9.83 13.52
CA GLU A 76 5.31 -10.10 14.19
C GLU A 76 6.25 -8.89 14.09
N GLY A 77 7.08 -8.69 15.10
CA GLY A 77 8.03 -7.58 15.13
C GLY A 77 7.44 -6.29 15.67
N GLU A 78 8.17 -5.22 15.46
CA GLU A 78 7.82 -3.87 15.89
C GLU A 78 8.27 -2.83 14.85
N GLY A 79 7.59 -1.70 14.80
CA GLY A 79 7.90 -0.65 13.86
C GLY A 79 7.37 0.70 14.31
N THR A 80 7.34 1.63 13.36
CA THR A 80 6.74 2.95 13.53
C THR A 80 5.80 3.21 12.36
N ALA A 81 4.51 3.36 12.63
CA ALA A 81 3.55 3.88 11.68
C ALA A 81 3.70 5.40 11.63
N GLN A 82 3.90 5.94 10.44
CA GLN A 82 3.77 7.37 10.19
C GLN A 82 2.40 7.62 9.57
N ILE A 83 1.59 8.51 10.17
CA ILE A 83 0.26 8.91 9.69
C ILE A 83 0.22 10.43 9.66
N GLY A 84 0.40 11.00 8.48
CA GLY A 84 0.71 12.41 8.32
C GLY A 84 2.04 12.77 8.98
N GLU A 85 2.00 13.64 9.99
CA GLU A 85 3.19 14.04 10.77
C GLU A 85 3.39 13.18 12.03
N ASP A 86 2.36 12.44 12.44
CA ASP A 86 2.38 11.62 13.64
C ASP A 86 3.23 10.36 13.42
N ARG A 87 4.05 10.01 14.41
CA ARG A 87 4.88 8.80 14.43
C ARG A 87 4.52 7.96 15.63
N ILE A 88 3.88 6.82 15.39
CA ILE A 88 3.29 5.97 16.42
C ILE A 88 4.00 4.62 16.41
N LYS A 89 4.50 4.20 17.58
CA LYS A 89 5.07 2.85 17.73
C LYS A 89 3.98 1.81 17.57
N VAL A 90 4.29 0.76 16.82
CA VAL A 90 3.39 -0.37 16.57
C VAL A 90 4.12 -1.69 16.78
N SER A 91 3.38 -2.69 17.20
CA SER A 91 3.89 -4.02 17.54
C SER A 91 2.87 -5.10 17.21
N ALA A 92 3.26 -6.36 17.32
CA ALA A 92 2.38 -7.50 17.09
C ALA A 92 1.06 -7.35 17.88
N GLY A 93 -0.07 -7.51 17.18
CA GLY A 93 -1.42 -7.34 17.71
C GLY A 93 -2.08 -6.00 17.36
N ASP A 94 -1.32 -5.02 16.87
CA ASP A 94 -1.88 -3.71 16.51
C ASP A 94 -2.58 -3.76 15.16
N PHE A 95 -3.75 -3.14 15.09
CA PHE A 95 -4.53 -2.88 13.88
C PHE A 95 -4.46 -1.40 13.52
N ILE A 96 -4.19 -1.11 12.26
CA ILE A 96 -4.05 0.25 11.74
C ILE A 96 -5.01 0.41 10.56
N ALA A 97 -5.88 1.41 10.61
CA ALA A 97 -6.79 1.73 9.52
C ALA A 97 -6.32 2.98 8.77
N PHE A 98 -6.45 2.94 7.46
CA PHE A 98 -6.17 4.04 6.54
C PHE A 98 -7.45 4.37 5.77
N PRO A 99 -8.30 5.25 6.33
CA PRO A 99 -9.58 5.58 5.73
C PRO A 99 -9.41 6.38 4.45
N LEU A 100 -10.44 6.32 3.62
CA LEU A 100 -10.54 7.08 2.37
C LEU A 100 -10.29 8.58 2.61
N ASN A 101 -9.47 9.18 1.77
CA ASN A 101 -9.03 10.57 1.89
C ASN A 101 -8.36 10.91 3.24
N GLY A 102 -7.86 9.90 3.94
CA GLY A 102 -7.10 10.06 5.17
C GLY A 102 -5.72 10.70 4.96
N LYS A 103 -4.97 10.78 6.04
CA LYS A 103 -3.59 11.27 6.01
C LYS A 103 -2.70 10.27 5.25
N ALA A 104 -1.66 10.79 4.59
CA ALA A 104 -0.63 9.93 4.01
C ALA A 104 0.04 9.08 5.10
N HIS A 105 0.37 7.84 4.78
CA HIS A 105 0.84 6.85 5.73
C HIS A 105 1.96 5.97 5.16
N THR A 106 2.76 5.41 6.05
CA THR A 106 3.72 4.32 5.83
C THR A 106 4.01 3.62 7.14
N ILE A 107 4.57 2.42 7.08
CA ILE A 107 5.05 1.67 8.26
C ILE A 107 6.53 1.35 8.03
N VAL A 108 7.37 1.87 8.90
CA VAL A 108 8.83 1.65 8.87
C VAL A 108 9.17 0.60 9.92
N ASN A 109 9.95 -0.39 9.55
CA ASN A 109 10.55 -1.31 10.51
C ASN A 109 11.66 -0.60 11.30
N THR A 110 11.35 -0.15 12.50
CA THR A 110 12.31 0.49 13.42
C THR A 110 12.84 -0.48 14.48
N GLY A 111 12.49 -1.76 14.35
CA GLY A 111 13.00 -2.85 15.18
C GLY A 111 14.32 -3.42 14.67
N THR A 112 14.77 -4.50 15.29
CA THR A 112 16.03 -5.18 14.97
C THR A 112 15.83 -6.52 14.25
N ARG A 113 14.59 -6.95 14.08
CA ARG A 113 14.16 -8.14 13.34
C ARG A 113 13.16 -7.75 12.25
N ASP A 114 12.84 -8.68 11.38
CA ASP A 114 11.81 -8.46 10.38
C ASP A 114 10.49 -8.03 11.03
N LEU A 115 9.85 -7.04 10.43
CA LEU A 115 8.48 -6.65 10.72
C LEU A 115 7.57 -7.38 9.74
N VAL A 116 6.65 -8.20 10.27
CA VAL A 116 5.68 -8.95 9.47
C VAL A 116 4.29 -8.40 9.75
N TYR A 117 3.59 -8.02 8.70
CA TYR A 117 2.21 -7.55 8.81
C TYR A 117 1.35 -7.96 7.62
N LEU A 118 0.06 -8.07 7.87
CA LEU A 118 -0.93 -8.13 6.81
C LEU A 118 -1.28 -6.72 6.37
N THR A 119 -1.44 -6.52 5.08
CA THR A 119 -2.10 -5.33 4.54
C THR A 119 -3.25 -5.77 3.66
N GLY A 120 -4.34 -5.03 3.70
CA GLY A 120 -5.52 -5.33 2.93
C GLY A 120 -6.37 -4.10 2.71
N GLY A 121 -7.30 -4.24 1.78
CA GLY A 121 -8.22 -3.18 1.41
C GLY A 121 -9.14 -3.62 0.28
N GLU A 122 -9.83 -2.65 -0.30
CA GLU A 122 -10.64 -2.86 -1.49
C GLU A 122 -9.75 -3.10 -2.70
N ASP A 123 -10.17 -3.98 -3.58
CA ASP A 123 -9.51 -4.23 -4.85
C ASP A 123 -10.29 -3.50 -5.96
N THR A 124 -9.98 -2.24 -6.15
CA THR A 124 -10.63 -1.39 -7.15
C THR A 124 -9.87 -1.44 -8.48
N PRO A 125 -10.57 -1.42 -9.63
CA PRO A 125 -9.91 -1.44 -10.94
C PRO A 125 -9.11 -0.16 -11.23
N TYR A 126 -9.47 0.93 -10.55
CA TYR A 126 -8.77 2.22 -10.65
C TYR A 126 -8.59 2.81 -9.26
N ASP A 127 -7.42 3.40 -9.02
CA ASP A 127 -7.15 4.17 -7.82
C ASP A 127 -6.18 5.31 -8.12
N ILE A 128 -6.15 6.29 -7.23
CA ILE A 128 -5.22 7.41 -7.29
C ILE A 128 -4.41 7.42 -5.98
N GLY A 129 -3.14 7.08 -6.10
CA GLY A 129 -2.17 7.21 -5.03
C GLY A 129 -1.51 8.59 -5.05
N HIS A 130 -1.39 9.22 -3.90
CA HIS A 130 -0.66 10.48 -3.73
C HIS A 130 0.61 10.22 -2.93
N PHE A 131 1.73 10.73 -3.40
CA PHE A 131 3.06 10.61 -2.80
C PHE A 131 3.60 11.99 -2.41
N PRO A 132 3.18 12.56 -1.27
CA PRO A 132 3.49 13.95 -0.92
C PRO A 132 4.98 14.20 -0.77
N GLY A 133 5.76 13.22 -0.33
CA GLY A 133 7.22 13.34 -0.17
C GLY A 133 8.00 13.54 -1.46
N ILE A 134 7.40 13.26 -2.62
CA ILE A 134 8.02 13.41 -3.95
C ILE A 134 7.15 14.22 -4.92
N HIS A 135 6.06 14.81 -4.45
CA HIS A 135 5.13 15.62 -5.25
C HIS A 135 4.61 14.92 -6.51
N LYS A 136 4.21 13.65 -6.36
CA LYS A 136 3.68 12.85 -7.45
C LYS A 136 2.35 12.20 -7.09
N MET A 137 1.55 12.00 -8.13
CA MET A 137 0.38 11.14 -8.11
C MET A 137 0.61 9.93 -9.02
N ALA A 138 0.04 8.79 -8.64
CA ALA A 138 -0.02 7.63 -9.50
C ALA A 138 -1.47 7.25 -9.76
N VAL A 139 -1.82 7.06 -11.02
CA VAL A 139 -3.11 6.49 -11.41
C VAL A 139 -2.89 5.01 -11.66
N PHE A 140 -3.43 4.18 -10.78
CA PHE A 140 -3.42 2.73 -10.91
C PHE A 140 -4.56 2.32 -11.83
N LYS A 141 -4.25 1.47 -12.83
CA LYS A 141 -5.18 0.98 -13.86
C LYS A 141 -4.98 -0.51 -14.06
N PRO A 142 -5.93 -1.23 -14.69
CA PRO A 142 -5.79 -2.66 -14.97
C PRO A 142 -4.56 -3.04 -15.80
N ASP A 143 -4.08 -2.12 -16.62
CA ASP A 143 -2.96 -2.31 -17.56
C ASP A 143 -1.65 -1.63 -17.12
N GLY A 144 -1.62 -0.98 -15.95
CA GLY A 144 -0.41 -0.36 -15.44
C GLY A 144 -0.60 0.82 -14.51
N ILE A 145 0.48 1.56 -14.32
CA ILE A 145 0.54 2.73 -13.43
C ILE A 145 1.01 3.94 -14.24
N GLU A 146 0.24 5.02 -14.22
CA GLU A 146 0.66 6.31 -14.75
C GLU A 146 1.15 7.19 -13.61
N LEU A 147 2.37 7.71 -13.75
CA LEU A 147 2.96 8.60 -12.76
C LEU A 147 2.89 10.04 -13.27
N ILE A 148 2.33 10.93 -12.47
CA ILE A 148 2.06 12.32 -12.81
C ILE A 148 2.76 13.22 -11.79
N ASP A 149 3.50 14.23 -12.25
CA ASP A 149 4.01 15.28 -11.39
C ASP A 149 2.87 16.21 -10.97
N GLU A 150 2.67 16.39 -9.66
CA GLU A 150 1.58 17.24 -9.13
C GLU A 150 1.65 18.68 -9.66
N GLY A 151 2.85 19.21 -9.91
CA GLY A 151 3.05 20.52 -10.48
C GLY A 151 2.47 20.70 -11.90
N ASN A 152 2.19 19.59 -12.61
CA ASN A 152 1.58 19.60 -13.94
C ASN A 152 0.04 19.41 -13.87
N ALA A 153 -0.49 19.05 -12.72
CA ALA A 153 -1.92 18.88 -12.52
C ALA A 153 -2.59 20.24 -12.32
N ARG A 154 -3.75 20.42 -12.96
CA ARG A 154 -4.58 21.61 -12.77
C ARG A 154 -5.92 21.19 -12.19
N THR A 155 -6.36 21.90 -11.18
CA THR A 155 -7.67 21.69 -10.56
C THR A 155 -8.64 22.77 -11.01
N TYR A 156 -9.77 22.35 -11.50
CA TYR A 156 -10.87 23.23 -11.88
C TYR A 156 -12.09 22.92 -11.01
N SER A 157 -12.80 23.94 -10.57
CA SER A 157 -14.11 23.73 -9.94
C SER A 157 -15.11 23.25 -11.00
N PHE A 158 -16.18 22.57 -10.55
CA PHE A 158 -17.28 22.21 -11.47
C PHE A 158 -17.89 23.43 -12.16
N GLN A 159 -17.97 24.57 -11.46
CA GLN A 159 -18.47 25.82 -12.05
C GLN A 159 -17.60 26.30 -13.23
N GLN A 160 -16.26 26.31 -13.04
CA GLN A 160 -15.32 26.67 -14.12
C GLN A 160 -15.40 25.68 -15.28
N TRP A 161 -15.44 24.38 -14.97
CA TRP A 161 -15.54 23.33 -16.00
C TRP A 161 -16.78 23.47 -16.84
N PHE A 162 -17.97 23.67 -16.25
CA PHE A 162 -19.22 23.85 -16.97
C PHE A 162 -19.34 25.22 -17.69
N ALA A 163 -18.64 26.24 -17.19
CA ALA A 163 -18.59 27.54 -17.85
C ALA A 163 -17.61 27.58 -19.05
N GLY A 164 -16.77 26.54 -19.20
CA GLY A 164 -15.70 26.53 -20.20
C GLY A 164 -14.53 27.47 -19.85
N ASP A 165 -14.43 27.87 -18.60
CA ASP A 165 -13.41 28.79 -18.10
C ASP A 165 -12.23 27.93 -17.53
N LEU A 166 -11.33 27.58 -18.42
CA LEU A 166 -10.18 26.74 -18.08
C LEU A 166 -8.85 27.54 -17.92
N GLY A 167 -8.92 28.85 -17.91
CA GLY A 167 -7.79 29.75 -17.70
C GLY A 167 -6.98 30.02 -18.94
#